data_f09f6b03a8d72872862352575b167743
#
_entry.id   f09f6b03a8d72872862352575b167743
#
_cell.length_a   1.000
_cell.length_b   1.000
_cell.length_c   1.000
_cell.angle_alpha   90.00
_cell.angle_beta   90.00
_cell.angle_gamma   90.00
#
_symmetry.space_group_name_H-M   'P 1'
#
loop_
_entity.id
_entity.type
_entity.pdbx_description
1 polymer ?
#
loop_
_entity_poly.entity_id
_entity_poly.type
_entity_poly.pdbx_seq_one_letter_code
_entity_poly.pdbx_strand_id
1 'polypeptide(L)'
;AQMGHDVIMTPNTHCYLDYYQTDNIDEEPIASGRYIPLNVKKVYSFEPTESLTEKQAKHILGVQANLWTEYIATSEHVEYMILPRMTALSEVQWLYPDRKNYKDFTKRLISFLQFYDRDNLNYAKHIFNVQGDFTLDARKKTITAKLSTIDEVPIYYTLDGTDPTTNSLKYTEPIMINHAAEIRAAVFRPEGRSQILSQKFALGKSTGCPIELDSIKPAEKFLYEGIATLVDGIKGGKSDASGEWIGFIDGDVTATIDLGSMKNISRVSTNANIDVDSWIMGSLGLTVSVSNDKVTFHEVANKDYPAEKNPKKKGIEEYKVEFEPVKAQYVKVTIKRTPALPEGHVAAGRTPFMLIDEIDVN
;
A
#
# COMPACT_ATOMS: atom_id res chain seq x y z
N ALA A 1 -20.24 -5.49 24.45
CA ALA A 1 -21.36 -6.32 23.95
C ALA A 1 -21.33 -7.75 24.51
N GLN A 2 -20.25 -8.52 24.35
CA GLN A 2 -20.18 -9.91 24.85
C GLN A 2 -20.39 -10.05 26.35
N MET A 3 -19.98 -9.06 27.13
CA MET A 3 -20.14 -9.00 28.60
C MET A 3 -21.47 -8.34 29.03
N GLY A 4 -22.37 -8.00 28.11
CA GLY A 4 -23.67 -7.36 28.38
C GLY A 4 -23.60 -5.85 28.61
N HIS A 5 -22.49 -5.19 28.24
CA HIS A 5 -22.38 -3.73 28.29
C HIS A 5 -22.83 -3.09 26.98
N ASP A 6 -23.50 -1.96 27.06
CA ASP A 6 -23.81 -1.12 25.92
C ASP A 6 -22.55 -0.42 25.41
N VAL A 7 -22.41 -0.30 24.08
CA VAL A 7 -21.19 0.15 23.42
C VAL A 7 -21.52 1.14 22.31
N ILE A 8 -20.80 2.26 22.26
CA ILE A 8 -20.68 3.11 21.09
C ILE A 8 -19.35 2.73 20.41
N MET A 9 -19.41 2.27 19.16
CA MET A 9 -18.24 1.80 18.42
C MET A 9 -17.44 2.96 17.84
N THR A 10 -16.13 2.98 18.11
CA THR A 10 -15.24 4.02 17.60
C THR A 10 -13.83 3.47 17.27
N PRO A 11 -13.74 2.41 16.43
CA PRO A 11 -12.43 1.84 16.07
C PRO A 11 -11.62 2.84 15.25
N ASN A 12 -10.34 2.99 15.58
CA ASN A 12 -9.45 3.90 14.88
C ASN A 12 -9.29 3.56 13.39
N THR A 13 -9.43 2.29 13.02
CA THR A 13 -9.34 1.81 11.63
C THR A 13 -10.44 2.32 10.70
N HIS A 14 -11.55 2.86 11.25
CA HIS A 14 -12.71 3.33 10.48
C HIS A 14 -13.27 4.67 10.92
N CYS A 15 -12.96 5.11 12.14
CA CYS A 15 -13.65 6.23 12.76
C CYS A 15 -12.74 7.41 13.18
N TYR A 16 -11.40 7.31 12.98
CA TYR A 16 -10.48 8.39 13.32
C TYR A 16 -10.25 9.29 12.11
N LEU A 17 -11.04 10.36 12.02
CA LEU A 17 -11.04 11.27 10.88
C LEU A 17 -9.86 12.28 10.89
N ASP A 18 -8.92 12.14 11.79
CA ASP A 18 -7.63 12.84 11.82
C ASP A 18 -6.54 12.12 11.01
N TYR A 19 -6.85 10.96 10.39
CA TYR A 19 -5.92 10.23 9.54
C TYR A 19 -5.94 10.74 8.10
N TYR A 20 -4.82 10.57 7.39
CA TYR A 20 -4.73 10.81 5.95
C TYR A 20 -5.82 10.02 5.19
N GLN A 21 -6.25 10.55 4.06
CA GLN A 21 -7.31 9.96 3.24
C GLN A 21 -6.79 9.17 2.05
N THR A 22 -5.52 9.43 1.65
CA THR A 22 -4.86 8.76 0.51
C THR A 22 -3.44 8.35 0.88
N ASP A 23 -2.81 7.55 0.02
CA ASP A 23 -1.40 7.18 0.11
C ASP A 23 -0.46 8.29 -0.36
N ASN A 24 -0.96 9.25 -1.14
CA ASN A 24 -0.19 10.42 -1.59
C ASN A 24 -0.27 11.56 -0.58
N ILE A 25 0.37 11.36 0.56
CA ILE A 25 0.36 12.30 1.69
C ILE A 25 1.00 13.66 1.38
N ASP A 26 1.87 13.74 0.35
CA ASP A 26 2.52 14.98 -0.05
C ASP A 26 1.52 16.00 -0.64
N GLU A 27 0.38 15.54 -1.12
CA GLU A 27 -0.69 16.37 -1.69
C GLU A 27 -1.89 16.53 -0.72
N GLU A 28 -1.71 16.18 0.57
CA GLU A 28 -2.73 16.37 1.61
C GLU A 28 -2.27 17.38 2.68
N PRO A 29 -3.19 18.06 3.36
CA PRO A 29 -2.89 18.78 4.58
C PRO A 29 -2.28 17.85 5.62
N ILE A 30 -1.45 18.37 6.52
CA ILE A 30 -0.84 17.57 7.58
C ILE A 30 -1.90 16.86 8.41
N ALA A 31 -1.70 15.57 8.66
CA ALA A 31 -2.62 14.71 9.39
C ALA A 31 -1.85 13.70 10.27
N SER A 32 -2.55 12.92 11.08
CA SER A 32 -1.93 11.80 11.79
C SER A 32 -1.49 10.72 10.80
N GLY A 33 -0.17 10.43 10.77
CA GLY A 33 0.45 9.53 9.77
C GLY A 33 0.64 8.10 10.23
N ARG A 34 -0.02 7.68 11.31
CA ARG A 34 0.32 6.40 11.96
C ARG A 34 -0.32 5.16 11.35
N TYR A 35 -1.27 5.30 10.40
CA TYR A 35 -2.13 4.18 10.01
C TYR A 35 -2.51 4.22 8.53
N ILE A 36 -3.14 3.15 8.09
CA ILE A 36 -3.70 3.00 6.75
C ILE A 36 -4.58 4.20 6.40
N PRO A 37 -4.45 4.76 5.19
CA PRO A 37 -5.31 5.85 4.75
C PRO A 37 -6.78 5.54 4.96
N LEU A 38 -7.47 6.46 5.62
CA LEU A 38 -8.88 6.33 5.93
C LEU A 38 -9.72 7.09 4.91
N ASN A 39 -9.91 6.50 3.74
CA ASN A 39 -10.74 7.07 2.69
C ASN A 39 -12.24 6.80 2.90
N VAL A 40 -13.08 7.42 2.06
CA VAL A 40 -14.54 7.26 2.08
C VAL A 40 -14.98 5.80 1.99
N LYS A 41 -14.34 5.00 1.12
CA LYS A 41 -14.64 3.57 0.95
C LYS A 41 -14.36 2.77 2.21
N LYS A 42 -13.25 3.06 2.88
CA LYS A 42 -12.85 2.41 4.13
C LYS A 42 -13.83 2.74 5.26
N VAL A 43 -14.23 4.01 5.40
CA VAL A 43 -15.26 4.40 6.39
C VAL A 43 -16.59 3.70 6.08
N TYR A 44 -17.03 3.69 4.82
CA TYR A 44 -18.26 3.02 4.41
C TYR A 44 -18.25 1.51 4.63
N SER A 45 -17.08 0.87 4.54
CA SER A 45 -16.95 -0.58 4.76
C SER A 45 -17.15 -1.01 6.20
N PHE A 46 -17.17 -0.07 7.15
CA PHE A 46 -17.33 -0.37 8.56
C PHE A 46 -18.64 -1.09 8.85
N GLU A 47 -18.55 -2.20 9.58
CA GLU A 47 -19.71 -2.96 10.05
C GLU A 47 -19.66 -3.08 11.58
N PRO A 48 -20.45 -2.25 12.30
CA PRO A 48 -20.38 -2.18 13.76
C PRO A 48 -20.77 -3.47 14.47
N THR A 49 -21.52 -4.34 13.80
CA THR A 49 -22.07 -5.58 14.38
C THR A 49 -21.38 -6.84 13.84
N GLU A 50 -20.33 -6.68 13.05
CA GLU A 50 -19.56 -7.80 12.49
C GLU A 50 -19.10 -8.77 13.60
N SER A 51 -19.26 -10.07 13.34
CA SER A 51 -18.89 -11.15 14.28
C SER A 51 -19.67 -11.18 15.60
N LEU A 52 -20.76 -10.42 15.74
CA LEU A 52 -21.63 -10.44 16.91
C LEU A 52 -22.88 -11.30 16.64
N THR A 53 -23.34 -11.99 17.68
CA THR A 53 -24.66 -12.63 17.66
C THR A 53 -25.76 -11.57 17.75
N GLU A 54 -26.98 -11.87 17.32
CA GLU A 54 -28.13 -10.94 17.40
C GLU A 54 -28.35 -10.41 18.83
N LYS A 55 -28.11 -11.23 19.85
CA LYS A 55 -28.22 -10.81 21.26
C LYS A 55 -27.15 -9.79 21.62
N GLN A 56 -25.91 -10.00 21.17
CA GLN A 56 -24.79 -9.09 21.42
C GLN A 56 -24.93 -7.80 20.61
N ALA A 57 -25.40 -7.88 19.37
CA ALA A 57 -25.60 -6.72 18.49
C ALA A 57 -26.58 -5.69 19.08
N LYS A 58 -27.55 -6.13 19.91
CA LYS A 58 -28.50 -5.23 20.62
C LYS A 58 -27.80 -4.27 21.58
N HIS A 59 -26.59 -4.58 22.02
CA HIS A 59 -25.77 -3.71 22.87
C HIS A 59 -24.98 -2.67 22.10
N ILE A 60 -24.99 -2.70 20.77
CA ILE A 60 -24.35 -1.66 19.95
C ILE A 60 -25.34 -0.51 19.80
N LEU A 61 -25.12 0.57 20.54
CA LEU A 61 -25.99 1.76 20.53
C LEU A 61 -25.76 2.64 19.30
N GLY A 62 -24.58 2.55 18.68
CA GLY A 62 -24.23 3.33 17.50
C GLY A 62 -22.73 3.40 17.26
N VAL A 63 -22.35 4.35 16.41
CA VAL A 63 -20.97 4.62 15.97
C VAL A 63 -20.64 6.08 16.22
N GLN A 64 -19.39 6.36 16.58
CA GLN A 64 -18.85 7.71 16.76
C GLN A 64 -17.57 7.85 15.94
N ALA A 65 -17.41 8.96 15.24
CA ALA A 65 -16.13 9.37 14.67
C ALA A 65 -15.38 10.29 15.65
N ASN A 66 -14.05 10.21 15.63
CA ASN A 66 -13.18 11.11 16.36
C ASN A 66 -12.38 11.96 15.38
N LEU A 67 -12.15 13.22 15.73
CA LEU A 67 -11.25 14.12 15.05
C LEU A 67 -10.31 14.72 16.09
N TRP A 68 -9.12 14.15 16.21
CA TRP A 68 -8.08 14.66 17.10
C TRP A 68 -7.37 15.83 16.41
N THR A 69 -7.17 16.94 17.13
CA THR A 69 -6.79 18.23 16.51
C THR A 69 -5.32 18.60 16.68
N GLU A 70 -4.44 17.64 17.00
CA GLU A 70 -3.00 17.90 17.16
C GLU A 70 -2.37 18.53 15.92
N TYR A 71 -2.91 18.22 14.73
CA TYR A 71 -2.41 18.72 13.44
C TYR A 71 -3.40 19.63 12.74
N ILE A 72 -4.59 19.87 13.30
CA ILE A 72 -5.71 20.57 12.65
C ILE A 72 -5.87 21.93 13.28
N ALA A 73 -5.44 22.98 12.57
CA ALA A 73 -5.36 24.35 13.10
C ALA A 73 -6.52 25.26 12.70
N THR A 74 -7.28 24.95 11.64
CA THR A 74 -8.32 25.83 11.08
C THR A 74 -9.63 25.09 10.81
N SER A 75 -10.74 25.82 10.68
CA SER A 75 -12.04 25.26 10.31
C SER A 75 -12.04 24.61 8.93
N GLU A 76 -11.35 25.22 7.98
CA GLU A 76 -11.22 24.68 6.62
C GLU A 76 -10.49 23.32 6.64
N HIS A 77 -9.50 23.17 7.55
CA HIS A 77 -8.82 21.90 7.75
C HIS A 77 -9.75 20.88 8.40
N VAL A 78 -10.59 21.26 9.37
CA VAL A 78 -11.62 20.41 9.93
C VAL A 78 -12.56 19.89 8.84
N GLU A 79 -13.10 20.79 7.99
CA GLU A 79 -13.99 20.44 6.89
C GLU A 79 -13.35 19.42 5.95
N TYR A 80 -12.10 19.67 5.54
CA TYR A 80 -11.34 18.75 4.69
C TYR A 80 -11.21 17.36 5.34
N MET A 81 -10.91 17.31 6.63
CA MET A 81 -10.69 16.05 7.33
C MET A 81 -11.96 15.25 7.56
N ILE A 82 -13.10 15.90 7.83
CA ILE A 82 -14.35 15.18 8.10
C ILE A 82 -15.19 14.89 6.84
N LEU A 83 -15.13 15.74 5.82
CA LEU A 83 -15.95 15.64 4.62
C LEU A 83 -15.17 15.04 3.44
N PRO A 84 -15.77 14.12 2.68
CA PRO A 84 -17.12 13.55 2.81
C PRO A 84 -17.17 12.26 3.66
N ARG A 85 -16.13 11.92 4.42
CA ARG A 85 -16.06 10.67 5.23
C ARG A 85 -17.21 10.58 6.24
N MET A 86 -17.60 11.70 6.84
CA MET A 86 -18.73 11.74 7.77
C MET A 86 -20.05 11.38 7.09
N THR A 87 -20.23 11.72 5.79
CA THR A 87 -21.41 11.31 5.02
C THR A 87 -21.46 9.79 4.85
N ALA A 88 -20.28 9.15 4.63
CA ALA A 88 -20.19 7.69 4.56
C ALA A 88 -20.54 7.05 5.93
N LEU A 89 -20.02 7.61 7.01
CA LEU A 89 -20.31 7.11 8.36
C LEU A 89 -21.80 7.28 8.72
N SER A 90 -22.43 8.36 8.29
CA SER A 90 -23.87 8.57 8.48
C SER A 90 -24.69 7.45 7.83
N GLU A 91 -24.32 7.03 6.62
CA GLU A 91 -25.02 5.91 5.98
C GLU A 91 -24.79 4.57 6.71
N VAL A 92 -23.58 4.33 7.22
CA VAL A 92 -23.28 3.16 8.08
C VAL A 92 -24.19 3.12 9.31
N GLN A 93 -24.52 4.28 9.88
CA GLN A 93 -25.39 4.39 11.06
C GLN A 93 -26.87 4.16 10.77
N TRP A 94 -27.32 4.51 9.57
CA TRP A 94 -28.73 4.50 9.22
C TRP A 94 -29.18 3.29 8.40
N LEU A 95 -28.25 2.57 7.74
CA LEU A 95 -28.58 1.39 6.94
C LEU A 95 -28.25 0.09 7.67
N TYR A 96 -29.11 -0.91 7.45
CA TYR A 96 -28.77 -2.28 7.80
C TYR A 96 -27.66 -2.82 6.88
N PRO A 97 -26.79 -3.70 7.37
CA PRO A 97 -25.63 -4.23 6.63
C PRO A 97 -25.98 -4.80 5.26
N ASP A 98 -27.08 -5.55 5.16
CA ASP A 98 -27.60 -6.18 3.94
C ASP A 98 -28.09 -5.19 2.88
N ARG A 99 -28.29 -3.93 3.25
CA ARG A 99 -28.72 -2.85 2.35
C ARG A 99 -27.59 -1.94 1.90
N LYS A 100 -26.38 -2.12 2.43
CA LYS A 100 -25.23 -1.32 2.03
C LYS A 100 -24.80 -1.64 0.61
N ASN A 101 -24.67 -0.61 -0.23
CA ASN A 101 -24.19 -0.70 -1.60
C ASN A 101 -23.31 0.50 -1.92
N TYR A 102 -22.00 0.29 -1.93
CA TYR A 102 -21.05 1.37 -2.12
C TYR A 102 -21.21 2.09 -3.46
N LYS A 103 -21.51 1.35 -4.54
CA LYS A 103 -21.71 1.93 -5.88
C LYS A 103 -22.93 2.83 -5.92
N ASP A 104 -24.01 2.46 -5.26
CA ASP A 104 -25.20 3.29 -5.15
C ASP A 104 -24.96 4.50 -4.22
N PHE A 105 -24.32 4.26 -3.08
CA PHE A 105 -23.90 5.34 -2.18
C PHE A 105 -23.09 6.41 -2.90
N THR A 106 -22.08 6.02 -3.69
CA THR A 106 -21.21 6.98 -4.38
C THR A 106 -21.96 7.82 -5.40
N LYS A 107 -22.96 7.28 -6.10
CA LYS A 107 -23.82 8.05 -6.99
C LYS A 107 -24.63 9.13 -6.24
N ARG A 108 -25.18 8.76 -5.09
CA ARG A 108 -25.93 9.70 -4.24
C ARG A 108 -24.99 10.72 -3.59
N LEU A 109 -23.79 10.29 -3.21
CA LEU A 109 -22.77 11.18 -2.65
C LEU A 109 -22.38 12.26 -3.66
N ILE A 110 -22.09 11.92 -4.93
CA ILE A 110 -21.77 12.91 -5.96
C ILE A 110 -22.87 13.98 -6.06
N SER A 111 -24.13 13.58 -6.06
CA SER A 111 -25.25 14.53 -6.07
C SER A 111 -25.30 15.36 -4.77
N PHE A 112 -24.93 14.77 -3.64
CA PHE A 112 -24.93 15.44 -2.35
C PHE A 112 -23.77 16.45 -2.22
N LEU A 113 -22.63 16.21 -2.84
CA LEU A 113 -21.48 17.13 -2.82
C LEU A 113 -21.80 18.50 -3.42
N GLN A 114 -22.84 18.62 -4.27
CA GLN A 114 -23.31 19.91 -4.78
C GLN A 114 -23.79 20.85 -3.64
N PHE A 115 -24.24 20.30 -2.51
CA PHE A 115 -24.57 21.09 -1.33
C PHE A 115 -23.31 21.62 -0.66
N TYR A 116 -22.23 20.84 -0.63
CA TYR A 116 -20.94 21.29 -0.12
C TYR A 116 -20.35 22.40 -0.99
N ASP A 117 -20.42 22.25 -2.34
CA ASP A 117 -19.96 23.30 -3.26
C ASP A 117 -20.79 24.58 -3.11
N ARG A 118 -22.12 24.49 -3.00
CA ARG A 118 -23.01 25.64 -2.78
C ARG A 118 -22.67 26.39 -1.48
N ASP A 119 -22.38 25.64 -0.43
CA ASP A 119 -22.12 26.20 0.91
C ASP A 119 -20.62 26.51 1.10
N ASN A 120 -19.80 26.39 0.05
CA ASN A 120 -18.35 26.65 0.00
C ASN A 120 -17.57 25.86 1.07
N LEU A 121 -17.97 24.63 1.36
CA LEU A 121 -17.26 23.77 2.30
C LEU A 121 -15.97 23.22 1.68
N ASN A 122 -14.88 23.23 2.44
CA ASN A 122 -13.59 22.69 2.02
C ASN A 122 -13.51 21.18 2.22
N TYR A 123 -14.25 20.40 1.43
CA TYR A 123 -14.23 18.94 1.53
C TYR A 123 -13.11 18.31 0.68
N ALA A 124 -12.59 17.15 1.12
CA ALA A 124 -11.60 16.40 0.37
C ALA A 124 -12.19 15.78 -0.91
N LYS A 125 -11.54 16.05 -2.05
CA LYS A 125 -12.01 15.62 -3.39
C LYS A 125 -11.43 14.27 -3.83
N HIS A 126 -10.80 13.51 -2.94
CA HIS A 126 -10.12 12.24 -3.25
C HIS A 126 -11.04 11.17 -3.84
N ILE A 127 -12.35 11.26 -3.58
CA ILE A 127 -13.34 10.36 -4.17
C ILE A 127 -13.33 10.44 -5.70
N PHE A 128 -12.85 11.54 -6.26
CA PHE A 128 -12.75 11.78 -7.70
C PHE A 128 -11.38 11.38 -8.29
N ASN A 129 -10.46 10.86 -7.48
CA ASN A 129 -9.17 10.38 -7.97
C ASN A 129 -9.33 9.13 -8.83
N VAL A 130 -8.35 8.92 -9.72
CA VAL A 130 -8.25 7.67 -10.48
C VAL A 130 -7.99 6.53 -9.50
N GLN A 131 -8.72 5.43 -9.67
CA GLN A 131 -8.49 4.17 -8.97
C GLN A 131 -7.84 3.19 -9.94
N GLY A 132 -6.80 2.47 -9.48
CA GLY A 132 -6.11 1.42 -10.22
C GLY A 132 -6.38 0.05 -9.60
N ASP A 133 -6.63 -0.94 -10.45
CA ASP A 133 -6.66 -2.36 -10.10
C ASP A 133 -5.63 -3.07 -10.98
N PHE A 134 -4.63 -3.69 -10.35
CA PHE A 134 -3.48 -4.30 -11.02
C PHE A 134 -3.47 -5.80 -10.76
N THR A 135 -3.63 -6.59 -11.81
CA THR A 135 -3.72 -8.06 -11.69
C THR A 135 -2.62 -8.72 -12.51
N LEU A 136 -1.78 -9.54 -11.86
CA LEU A 136 -0.76 -10.34 -12.52
C LEU A 136 -1.35 -11.61 -13.14
N ASP A 137 -1.13 -11.82 -14.44
CA ASP A 137 -1.16 -13.15 -15.08
C ASP A 137 0.24 -13.75 -14.98
N ALA A 138 0.47 -14.59 -13.97
CA ALA A 138 1.77 -15.20 -13.69
C ALA A 138 2.28 -16.08 -14.86
N ARG A 139 1.38 -16.71 -15.64
CA ARG A 139 1.75 -17.54 -16.78
C ARG A 139 2.31 -16.72 -17.93
N LYS A 140 1.71 -15.57 -18.19
CA LYS A 140 2.12 -14.64 -19.26
C LYS A 140 3.14 -13.62 -18.78
N LYS A 141 3.39 -13.53 -17.46
CA LYS A 141 4.19 -12.46 -16.83
C LYS A 141 3.75 -11.07 -17.29
N THR A 142 2.45 -10.85 -17.23
CA THR A 142 1.81 -9.62 -17.70
C THR A 142 0.88 -9.10 -16.62
N ILE A 143 0.97 -7.81 -16.31
CA ILE A 143 0.03 -7.13 -15.42
C ILE A 143 -1.04 -6.47 -16.27
N THR A 144 -2.29 -6.71 -15.92
CA THR A 144 -3.45 -5.98 -16.46
C THR A 144 -3.78 -4.83 -15.52
N ALA A 145 -3.65 -3.60 -15.99
CA ALA A 145 -4.04 -2.40 -15.27
C ALA A 145 -5.43 -1.94 -15.72
N LYS A 146 -6.38 -1.93 -14.78
CA LYS A 146 -7.72 -1.38 -14.98
C LYS A 146 -7.82 -0.07 -14.21
N LEU A 147 -8.16 1.00 -14.92
CA LEU A 147 -8.34 2.32 -14.35
C LEU A 147 -9.80 2.70 -14.32
N SER A 148 -10.23 3.40 -13.30
CA SER A 148 -11.61 3.87 -13.17
C SER A 148 -11.70 5.17 -12.40
N THR A 149 -12.77 5.92 -12.61
CA THR A 149 -13.20 7.05 -11.78
C THR A 149 -14.65 6.88 -11.41
N ILE A 150 -15.06 7.57 -10.37
CA ILE A 150 -16.43 7.46 -9.85
C ILE A 150 -17.47 8.14 -10.76
N ASP A 151 -17.06 9.16 -11.51
CA ASP A 151 -17.87 10.02 -12.36
C ASP A 151 -17.64 9.80 -13.87
N GLU A 152 -16.92 8.72 -14.21
CA GLU A 152 -16.68 8.27 -15.60
C GLU A 152 -16.05 9.35 -16.51
N VAL A 153 -15.36 10.35 -15.95
CA VAL A 153 -14.62 11.35 -16.73
C VAL A 153 -13.41 10.73 -17.43
N PRO A 154 -12.93 11.31 -18.55
CA PRO A 154 -11.77 10.79 -19.26
C PRO A 154 -10.51 10.72 -18.38
N ILE A 155 -9.91 9.53 -18.31
CA ILE A 155 -8.62 9.30 -17.64
C ILE A 155 -7.52 9.44 -18.68
N TYR A 156 -6.46 10.17 -18.33
CA TYR A 156 -5.23 10.30 -19.10
C TYR A 156 -4.08 9.62 -18.36
N TYR A 157 -3.21 8.93 -19.09
CA TYR A 157 -2.13 8.17 -18.48
C TYR A 157 -0.85 8.18 -19.30
N THR A 158 0.26 7.85 -18.63
CA THR A 158 1.58 7.56 -19.18
C THR A 158 2.07 6.22 -18.68
N LEU A 159 3.09 5.62 -19.31
CA LEU A 159 3.74 4.37 -18.85
C LEU A 159 5.25 4.53 -18.60
N ASP A 160 5.76 5.74 -18.76
CA ASP A 160 7.18 6.09 -18.64
C ASP A 160 7.51 6.87 -17.35
N GLY A 161 6.51 7.00 -16.44
CA GLY A 161 6.66 7.72 -15.18
C GLY A 161 6.59 9.24 -15.30
N THR A 162 6.29 9.79 -16.47
CA THR A 162 6.02 11.23 -16.63
C THR A 162 4.60 11.57 -16.17
N ASP A 163 4.40 12.80 -15.68
CA ASP A 163 3.07 13.26 -15.27
C ASP A 163 2.13 13.34 -16.48
N PRO A 164 0.92 12.76 -16.39
CA PRO A 164 -0.05 12.86 -17.47
C PRO A 164 -0.56 14.29 -17.66
N THR A 165 -0.85 14.62 -18.91
CA THR A 165 -1.49 15.86 -19.34
C THR A 165 -2.72 15.54 -20.19
N THR A 166 -3.50 16.53 -20.58
CA THR A 166 -4.64 16.36 -21.50
C THR A 166 -4.22 15.89 -22.89
N ASN A 167 -2.91 15.91 -23.22
CA ASN A 167 -2.34 15.40 -24.46
C ASN A 167 -1.79 13.96 -24.34
N SER A 168 -1.78 13.40 -23.13
CA SER A 168 -1.35 12.02 -22.88
C SER A 168 -2.36 10.99 -23.41
N LEU A 169 -2.00 9.71 -23.37
CA LEU A 169 -2.89 8.64 -23.80
C LEU A 169 -4.19 8.66 -22.99
N LYS A 170 -5.31 8.49 -23.67
CA LYS A 170 -6.61 8.39 -23.04
C LYS A 170 -6.93 6.92 -22.75
N TYR A 171 -7.29 6.61 -21.51
CA TYR A 171 -7.69 5.27 -21.12
C TYR A 171 -9.06 4.90 -21.72
N THR A 172 -9.10 3.81 -22.45
CA THR A 172 -10.34 3.29 -23.10
C THR A 172 -10.56 1.80 -22.81
N GLU A 173 -9.50 1.06 -22.51
CA GLU A 173 -9.54 -0.38 -22.24
C GLU A 173 -8.41 -0.78 -21.28
N PRO A 174 -8.46 -1.96 -20.64
CA PRO A 174 -7.38 -2.43 -19.74
C PRO A 174 -6.02 -2.44 -20.42
N ILE A 175 -5.03 -1.89 -19.73
CA ILE A 175 -3.65 -1.77 -20.23
C ILE A 175 -2.88 -3.03 -19.87
N MET A 176 -2.22 -3.65 -20.86
CA MET A 176 -1.37 -4.81 -20.68
C MET A 176 0.09 -4.38 -20.52
N ILE A 177 0.71 -4.65 -19.37
CA ILE A 177 2.08 -4.29 -19.03
C ILE A 177 2.90 -5.57 -18.96
N ASN A 178 3.89 -5.73 -19.83
CA ASN A 178 4.74 -6.91 -19.95
C ASN A 178 6.25 -6.61 -19.82
N HIS A 179 6.60 -5.43 -19.36
CA HIS A 179 7.96 -4.97 -19.07
C HIS A 179 7.94 -3.99 -17.89
N ALA A 180 9.12 -3.70 -17.34
CA ALA A 180 9.24 -2.69 -16.29
C ALA A 180 8.69 -1.33 -16.76
N ALA A 181 7.78 -0.77 -16.00
CA ALA A 181 7.08 0.48 -16.32
C ALA A 181 6.65 1.22 -15.05
N GLU A 182 6.36 2.50 -15.20
CA GLU A 182 5.63 3.27 -14.18
C GLU A 182 4.40 3.88 -14.82
N ILE A 183 3.22 3.37 -14.46
CA ILE A 183 1.96 4.00 -14.86
C ILE A 183 1.72 5.23 -13.98
N ARG A 184 1.41 6.35 -14.62
CA ARG A 184 0.88 7.54 -13.94
C ARG A 184 -0.42 7.94 -14.60
N ALA A 185 -1.47 8.18 -13.79
CA ALA A 185 -2.80 8.47 -14.33
C ALA A 185 -3.49 9.57 -13.55
N ALA A 186 -4.23 10.42 -14.26
CA ALA A 186 -5.02 11.50 -13.67
C ALA A 186 -6.24 11.82 -14.53
N VAL A 187 -7.18 12.55 -13.94
CA VAL A 187 -8.29 13.22 -14.62
C VAL A 187 -8.14 14.73 -14.52
N PHE A 188 -8.68 15.43 -15.49
CA PHE A 188 -8.65 16.89 -15.57
C PHE A 188 -10.08 17.43 -15.62
N ARG A 189 -10.40 18.32 -14.68
CA ARG A 189 -11.69 18.96 -14.52
C ARG A 189 -11.53 20.49 -14.58
N PRO A 190 -12.59 21.27 -14.74
CA PRO A 190 -12.47 22.74 -14.74
C PRO A 190 -11.79 23.31 -13.50
N GLU A 191 -11.99 22.70 -12.34
CA GLU A 191 -11.40 23.09 -11.06
C GLU A 191 -9.95 22.60 -10.86
N GLY A 192 -9.43 21.76 -11.76
CA GLY A 192 -8.06 21.30 -11.73
C GLY A 192 -7.86 19.81 -12.01
N ARG A 193 -6.63 19.37 -11.85
CA ARG A 193 -6.21 17.97 -11.98
C ARG A 193 -6.46 17.22 -10.66
N SER A 194 -6.90 15.94 -10.74
CA SER A 194 -6.89 15.03 -9.58
C SER A 194 -5.46 14.80 -9.07
N GLN A 195 -5.32 14.20 -7.89
CA GLN A 195 -4.05 13.57 -7.54
C GLN A 195 -3.64 12.56 -8.62
N ILE A 196 -2.34 12.34 -8.78
CA ILE A 196 -1.82 11.34 -9.71
C ILE A 196 -1.81 9.98 -9.04
N LEU A 197 -2.51 9.02 -9.64
CA LEU A 197 -2.25 7.60 -9.40
C LEU A 197 -0.86 7.28 -9.97
N SER A 198 0.01 6.70 -9.18
CA SER A 198 1.34 6.25 -9.63
C SER A 198 1.59 4.83 -9.14
N GLN A 199 1.96 3.93 -10.07
CA GLN A 199 2.33 2.56 -9.75
C GLN A 199 3.51 2.11 -10.59
N LYS A 200 4.56 1.60 -9.93
CA LYS A 200 5.75 1.02 -10.58
C LYS A 200 5.64 -0.49 -10.66
N PHE A 201 6.12 -1.02 -11.77
CA PHE A 201 6.17 -2.45 -12.04
C PHE A 201 7.60 -2.89 -12.36
N ALA A 202 8.02 -4.02 -11.78
CA ALA A 202 9.28 -4.69 -12.07
C ALA A 202 9.00 -6.11 -12.58
N LEU A 203 8.89 -6.27 -13.88
CA LEU A 203 8.59 -7.55 -14.51
C LEU A 203 9.88 -8.28 -14.90
N GLY A 204 10.47 -8.96 -13.92
CA GLY A 204 11.71 -9.72 -14.08
C GLY A 204 11.50 -11.22 -14.30
N LYS A 205 12.59 -11.98 -14.14
CA LYS A 205 12.56 -13.45 -14.27
C LYS A 205 11.85 -14.13 -13.10
N SER A 206 11.85 -13.49 -11.91
CA SER A 206 11.16 -13.92 -10.70
C SER A 206 9.66 -13.71 -10.71
N THR A 207 9.16 -12.77 -11.51
CA THR A 207 7.74 -12.39 -11.50
C THR A 207 6.82 -13.58 -11.74
N GLY A 208 5.87 -13.80 -10.80
CA GLY A 208 4.91 -14.90 -10.83
C GLY A 208 5.51 -16.28 -10.58
N CYS A 209 6.77 -16.37 -10.16
CA CYS A 209 7.44 -17.63 -9.87
C CYS A 209 7.05 -18.16 -8.46
N PRO A 210 7.09 -19.47 -8.24
CA PRO A 210 6.99 -20.05 -6.91
C PRO A 210 8.10 -19.51 -6.00
N ILE A 211 7.74 -19.13 -4.78
CA ILE A 211 8.64 -18.60 -3.75
C ILE A 211 8.40 -19.31 -2.42
N GLU A 212 9.46 -19.59 -1.69
CA GLU A 212 9.43 -20.18 -0.35
C GLU A 212 10.33 -19.37 0.57
N LEU A 213 9.92 -19.20 1.83
CA LEU A 213 10.73 -18.56 2.87
C LEU A 213 11.37 -19.63 3.76
N ASP A 214 12.66 -19.49 4.06
CA ASP A 214 13.40 -20.35 5.00
C ASP A 214 13.12 -19.86 6.42
N SER A 215 12.42 -20.65 7.24
CA SER A 215 12.28 -20.50 8.71
C SER A 215 11.66 -19.20 9.25
N ILE A 216 11.55 -18.14 8.48
CA ILE A 216 10.96 -16.87 8.91
C ILE A 216 9.52 -16.73 8.42
N LYS A 217 8.68 -16.09 9.25
CA LYS A 217 7.31 -15.75 8.87
C LYS A 217 7.14 -14.25 8.81
N PRO A 218 6.35 -13.73 7.86
CA PRO A 218 5.96 -12.33 7.86
C PRO A 218 5.22 -11.96 9.15
N ALA A 219 5.40 -10.73 9.59
CA ALA A 219 4.66 -10.18 10.72
C ALA A 219 3.18 -10.01 10.34
N GLU A 220 2.26 -10.47 11.19
CA GLU A 220 0.81 -10.41 10.91
C GLU A 220 0.33 -9.01 10.52
N LYS A 221 0.89 -7.98 11.15
CA LYS A 221 0.57 -6.56 10.86
C LYS A 221 0.82 -6.18 9.40
N PHE A 222 1.81 -6.80 8.73
CA PHE A 222 2.25 -6.48 7.37
C PHE A 222 2.25 -7.72 6.47
N LEU A 223 1.31 -8.64 6.69
CA LEU A 223 1.19 -9.86 5.92
C LEU A 223 0.47 -9.63 4.58
N TYR A 224 -0.55 -8.76 4.58
CA TYR A 224 -1.42 -8.42 3.45
C TYR A 224 -1.78 -9.64 2.58
N GLU A 225 -1.29 -9.69 1.33
CA GLU A 225 -1.52 -10.81 0.40
C GLU A 225 -0.51 -11.97 0.56
N GLY A 226 0.40 -11.85 1.53
CA GLY A 226 1.37 -12.89 1.86
C GLY A 226 2.63 -12.84 1.02
N ILE A 227 3.37 -13.96 0.99
CA ILE A 227 4.70 -14.04 0.36
C ILE A 227 4.68 -13.83 -1.17
N ALA A 228 3.52 -13.93 -1.81
CA ALA A 228 3.38 -13.66 -3.23
C ALA A 228 3.73 -12.21 -3.60
N THR A 229 3.56 -11.26 -2.67
CA THR A 229 3.99 -9.86 -2.81
C THR A 229 5.47 -9.72 -3.20
N LEU A 230 6.32 -10.69 -2.83
CA LEU A 230 7.75 -10.65 -3.18
C LEU A 230 8.05 -11.00 -4.65
N VAL A 231 7.05 -11.44 -5.41
CA VAL A 231 7.20 -11.88 -6.83
C VAL A 231 5.98 -11.52 -7.69
N ASP A 232 5.17 -10.54 -7.28
CA ASP A 232 3.96 -10.14 -8.03
C ASP A 232 4.23 -9.11 -9.14
N GLY A 233 5.46 -8.58 -9.19
CA GLY A 233 5.87 -7.58 -10.18
C GLY A 233 5.45 -6.16 -9.82
N ILE A 234 4.90 -5.93 -8.63
CA ILE A 234 4.41 -4.61 -8.17
C ILE A 234 5.42 -4.03 -7.17
N LYS A 235 5.94 -2.85 -7.46
CA LYS A 235 6.84 -2.13 -6.54
C LYS A 235 6.05 -1.35 -5.51
N GLY A 236 6.51 -1.41 -4.28
CA GLY A 236 5.88 -0.70 -3.17
C GLY A 236 5.93 0.82 -3.33
N GLY A 237 4.81 1.47 -3.01
CA GLY A 237 4.66 2.92 -2.93
C GLY A 237 5.14 3.50 -1.60
N LYS A 238 4.91 4.80 -1.38
CA LYS A 238 5.37 5.50 -0.16
C LYS A 238 4.69 5.01 1.13
N SER A 239 3.43 4.58 1.05
CA SER A 239 2.68 4.10 2.20
C SER A 239 3.11 2.68 2.57
N ASP A 240 3.46 2.45 3.82
CA ASP A 240 3.71 1.13 4.39
C ASP A 240 2.44 0.27 4.50
N ALA A 241 1.30 0.90 4.28
CA ALA A 241 -0.03 0.32 4.43
C ALA A 241 -0.75 0.06 3.09
N SER A 242 -0.08 0.29 1.95
CA SER A 242 -0.68 0.11 0.61
C SER A 242 -0.98 -1.35 0.23
N GLY A 243 -0.42 -2.31 0.99
CA GLY A 243 -0.52 -3.74 0.68
C GLY A 243 0.58 -4.26 -0.24
N GLU A 244 1.42 -3.37 -0.78
CA GLU A 244 2.54 -3.67 -1.69
C GLU A 244 3.84 -4.03 -0.96
N TRP A 245 3.81 -4.01 0.36
CA TRP A 245 4.93 -4.32 1.24
C TRP A 245 4.64 -5.56 2.07
N ILE A 246 5.66 -6.35 2.32
CA ILE A 246 5.59 -7.43 3.29
C ILE A 246 6.62 -7.21 4.40
N GLY A 247 6.23 -7.34 5.67
CA GLY A 247 7.05 -6.97 6.80
C GLY A 247 7.55 -8.14 7.61
N PHE A 248 8.77 -8.01 8.13
CA PHE A 248 9.46 -9.00 8.97
C PHE A 248 10.03 -8.32 10.22
N ILE A 249 10.04 -9.04 11.35
CA ILE A 249 10.61 -8.55 12.60
C ILE A 249 11.65 -9.51 13.20
N ASP A 250 11.56 -10.80 12.91
CA ASP A 250 12.39 -11.84 13.51
C ASP A 250 13.42 -12.39 12.51
N GLY A 251 14.67 -11.97 12.61
CA GLY A 251 15.79 -12.53 11.82
C GLY A 251 15.89 -12.00 10.37
N ASP A 252 16.88 -12.52 9.66
CA ASP A 252 17.13 -12.20 8.25
C ASP A 252 16.10 -12.91 7.36
N VAL A 253 15.71 -12.28 6.25
CA VAL A 253 14.78 -12.86 5.30
C VAL A 253 15.54 -13.67 4.27
N THR A 254 15.33 -14.98 4.25
CA THR A 254 15.87 -15.86 3.22
C THR A 254 14.72 -16.45 2.39
N ALA A 255 14.71 -16.14 1.10
CA ALA A 255 13.71 -16.58 0.14
C ALA A 255 14.37 -17.43 -0.97
N THR A 256 13.74 -18.54 -1.34
CA THR A 256 14.13 -19.37 -2.48
C THR A 256 13.07 -19.27 -3.57
N ILE A 257 13.46 -18.82 -4.77
CA ILE A 257 12.60 -18.61 -5.94
C ILE A 257 12.92 -19.69 -6.97
N ASP A 258 11.89 -20.40 -7.46
CA ASP A 258 12.02 -21.33 -8.59
C ASP A 258 11.66 -20.63 -9.90
N LEU A 259 12.64 -20.35 -10.74
CA LEU A 259 12.44 -19.71 -12.04
C LEU A 259 11.77 -20.63 -13.09
N GLY A 260 11.45 -21.89 -12.71
CA GLY A 260 10.78 -22.91 -13.53
C GLY A 260 11.69 -23.55 -14.58
N SER A 261 12.82 -22.97 -14.90
CA SER A 261 13.86 -23.49 -15.79
C SER A 261 15.15 -22.71 -15.61
N MET A 262 16.25 -23.27 -16.13
CA MET A 262 17.55 -22.58 -16.13
C MET A 262 17.45 -21.26 -16.91
N LYS A 263 17.68 -20.14 -16.20
CA LYS A 263 17.72 -18.78 -16.76
C LYS A 263 19.10 -18.19 -16.59
N ASN A 264 19.52 -17.33 -17.51
CA ASN A 264 20.70 -16.49 -17.34
C ASN A 264 20.32 -15.35 -16.39
N ILE A 265 21.01 -15.20 -15.27
CA ILE A 265 20.78 -14.14 -14.28
C ILE A 265 22.09 -13.42 -13.98
N SER A 266 22.02 -12.12 -13.71
CA SER A 266 23.19 -11.29 -13.42
C SER A 266 22.92 -10.17 -12.42
N ARG A 267 21.66 -10.03 -11.96
CA ARG A 267 21.25 -9.01 -11.02
C ARG A 267 20.09 -9.50 -10.16
N VAL A 268 20.13 -9.13 -8.88
CA VAL A 268 19.00 -9.25 -7.96
C VAL A 268 18.82 -7.92 -7.23
N SER A 269 17.59 -7.46 -7.11
CA SER A 269 17.24 -6.27 -6.34
C SER A 269 15.93 -6.41 -5.59
N THR A 270 15.78 -5.63 -4.52
CA THR A 270 14.54 -5.42 -3.75
C THR A 270 14.55 -4.00 -3.23
N ASN A 271 13.38 -3.44 -2.92
CA ASN A 271 13.31 -2.19 -2.17
C ASN A 271 12.96 -2.45 -0.71
N ALA A 272 13.33 -1.52 0.17
CA ALA A 272 12.77 -1.44 1.50
C ALA A 272 12.11 -0.07 1.70
N ASN A 273 10.94 -0.07 2.33
CA ASN A 273 10.35 1.14 2.89
C ASN A 273 11.06 1.45 4.20
N ILE A 274 11.47 2.68 4.40
CA ILE A 274 12.15 3.15 5.60
C ILE A 274 11.31 4.26 6.22
N ASP A 275 10.92 4.07 7.47
CA ASP A 275 10.37 5.09 8.36
C ASP A 275 10.83 4.80 9.78
N VAL A 276 11.99 5.36 10.13
CA VAL A 276 12.64 5.07 11.42
C VAL A 276 11.77 5.50 12.59
N ASP A 277 11.04 6.62 12.47
CA ASP A 277 10.07 7.06 13.49
C ASP A 277 8.97 6.02 13.75
N SER A 278 8.57 5.29 12.71
CA SER A 278 7.55 4.21 12.77
C SER A 278 8.16 2.83 13.01
N TRP A 279 9.44 2.77 13.40
CA TRP A 279 10.18 1.53 13.67
C TRP A 279 10.41 0.66 12.43
N ILE A 280 10.54 1.24 11.27
CA ILE A 280 10.79 0.55 10.01
C ILE A 280 12.18 0.90 9.50
N MET A 281 13.04 -0.10 9.34
CA MET A 281 14.45 0.05 8.96
C MET A 281 14.75 -0.72 7.66
N GLY A 282 15.79 -0.28 6.97
CA GLY A 282 16.28 -0.93 5.76
C GLY A 282 17.17 -2.15 6.03
N SER A 283 17.76 -2.67 4.96
CA SER A 283 18.64 -3.83 4.97
C SER A 283 20.10 -3.45 5.23
N LEU A 284 20.84 -4.36 5.90
CA LEU A 284 22.30 -4.28 6.08
C LEU A 284 23.08 -5.09 5.04
N GLY A 285 22.41 -5.89 4.22
CA GLY A 285 23.10 -6.70 3.22
C GLY A 285 22.16 -7.52 2.36
N LEU A 286 22.65 -7.86 1.18
CA LEU A 286 21.96 -8.70 0.21
C LEU A 286 22.94 -9.77 -0.29
N THR A 287 22.62 -11.04 -0.03
CA THR A 287 23.37 -12.20 -0.50
C THR A 287 22.55 -12.99 -1.50
N VAL A 288 23.15 -13.39 -2.62
CA VAL A 288 22.51 -14.20 -3.66
C VAL A 288 23.28 -15.49 -3.83
N SER A 289 22.57 -16.61 -3.74
CA SER A 289 23.08 -17.94 -4.05
C SER A 289 22.20 -18.61 -5.09
N VAL A 290 22.77 -19.47 -5.89
CA VAL A 290 22.09 -20.15 -7.00
C VAL A 290 22.23 -21.66 -6.94
N SER A 291 21.25 -22.37 -7.48
CA SER A 291 21.24 -23.83 -7.56
C SER A 291 20.51 -24.31 -8.81
N ASN A 292 20.82 -25.55 -9.23
CA ASN A 292 20.07 -26.26 -10.27
C ASN A 292 19.34 -27.51 -9.74
N ASP A 293 19.60 -27.91 -8.50
CA ASP A 293 19.00 -29.09 -7.85
C ASP A 293 18.15 -28.75 -6.60
N LYS A 294 18.08 -27.44 -6.26
CA LYS A 294 17.42 -26.92 -5.04
C LYS A 294 18.07 -27.42 -3.71
N VAL A 295 19.18 -28.12 -3.78
CA VAL A 295 19.87 -28.72 -2.62
C VAL A 295 21.20 -28.02 -2.38
N THR A 296 22.04 -27.96 -3.42
CA THR A 296 23.38 -27.38 -3.35
C THR A 296 23.32 -25.95 -3.88
N PHE A 297 23.51 -24.98 -3.00
CA PHE A 297 23.53 -23.56 -3.38
C PHE A 297 24.98 -23.03 -3.36
N HIS A 298 25.33 -22.26 -4.37
CA HIS A 298 26.61 -21.57 -4.50
C HIS A 298 26.37 -20.06 -4.44
N GLU A 299 27.08 -19.37 -3.54
CA GLU A 299 27.03 -17.90 -3.46
C GLU A 299 27.65 -17.31 -4.71
N VAL A 300 26.93 -16.37 -5.35
CA VAL A 300 27.36 -15.65 -6.56
C VAL A 300 27.54 -14.17 -6.31
N ALA A 301 26.91 -13.63 -5.26
CA ALA A 301 27.07 -12.23 -4.87
C ALA A 301 26.74 -12.03 -3.39
N ASN A 302 27.49 -11.10 -2.79
CA ASN A 302 27.23 -10.60 -1.45
C ASN A 302 27.58 -9.11 -1.40
N LYS A 303 26.71 -8.29 -0.83
CA LYS A 303 26.93 -6.86 -0.68
C LYS A 303 26.38 -6.38 0.66
N ASP A 304 27.26 -5.81 1.49
CA ASP A 304 26.86 -5.13 2.72
C ASP A 304 26.46 -3.67 2.43
N TYR A 305 25.50 -3.17 3.21
CA TYR A 305 25.03 -1.80 3.19
C TYR A 305 25.25 -1.15 4.57
N PRO A 306 25.55 0.16 4.61
CA PRO A 306 25.75 0.85 5.87
C PRO A 306 24.45 0.89 6.69
N ALA A 307 24.59 0.73 8.00
CA ALA A 307 23.46 0.91 8.91
C ALA A 307 22.97 2.36 8.88
N GLU A 308 21.65 2.55 8.78
CA GLU A 308 21.04 3.87 8.90
C GLU A 308 21.17 4.39 10.35
N LYS A 309 21.67 5.61 10.49
CA LYS A 309 21.92 6.27 11.78
C LYS A 309 20.98 7.45 12.05
N ASN A 310 20.31 7.95 11.01
CA ASN A 310 19.39 9.05 11.15
C ASN A 310 18.03 8.57 11.72
N PRO A 311 17.67 8.96 12.98
CA PRO A 311 16.43 8.51 13.61
C PRO A 311 15.17 9.08 12.95
N LYS A 312 15.32 10.01 11.99
CA LYS A 312 14.22 10.64 11.22
C LYS A 312 14.22 10.26 9.74
N LYS A 313 15.02 9.27 9.35
CA LYS A 313 15.06 8.82 7.95
C LYS A 313 13.73 8.26 7.52
N LYS A 314 13.27 8.71 6.33
CA LYS A 314 12.09 8.20 5.62
C LYS A 314 12.41 8.04 4.13
N GLY A 315 11.71 7.13 3.48
CA GLY A 315 11.75 6.93 2.03
C GLY A 315 11.92 5.48 1.62
N ILE A 316 12.00 5.27 0.31
CA ILE A 316 12.20 3.95 -0.28
C ILE A 316 13.66 3.85 -0.72
N GLU A 317 14.34 2.77 -0.36
CA GLU A 317 15.72 2.50 -0.79
C GLU A 317 15.80 1.18 -1.56
N GLU A 318 16.52 1.21 -2.69
CA GLU A 318 16.83 0.02 -3.49
C GLU A 318 18.09 -0.66 -2.95
N TYR A 319 17.99 -1.96 -2.71
CA TYR A 319 19.11 -2.86 -2.40
C TYR A 319 19.34 -3.76 -3.59
N LYS A 320 20.54 -3.72 -4.18
CA LYS A 320 20.85 -4.49 -5.40
C LYS A 320 22.27 -5.01 -5.42
N VAL A 321 22.42 -6.19 -5.99
CA VAL A 321 23.69 -6.78 -6.35
C VAL A 321 23.72 -7.16 -7.81
N GLU A 322 24.86 -6.94 -8.44
CA GLU A 322 25.16 -7.33 -9.81
C GLU A 322 26.35 -8.29 -9.79
N PHE A 323 26.34 -9.27 -10.66
CA PHE A 323 27.37 -10.32 -10.72
C PHE A 323 27.53 -10.83 -12.17
N GLU A 324 28.62 -11.55 -12.42
CA GLU A 324 28.81 -12.19 -13.73
C GLU A 324 27.64 -13.11 -14.09
N PRO A 325 27.15 -13.10 -15.32
CA PRO A 325 25.99 -13.89 -15.72
C PRO A 325 26.15 -15.39 -15.41
N VAL A 326 25.22 -15.95 -14.68
CA VAL A 326 25.18 -17.37 -14.32
C VAL A 326 23.85 -18.01 -14.72
N LYS A 327 23.88 -19.27 -15.16
CA LYS A 327 22.67 -20.05 -15.45
C LYS A 327 22.21 -20.81 -14.22
N ALA A 328 20.98 -20.53 -13.77
CA ALA A 328 20.37 -21.21 -12.64
C ALA A 328 18.85 -21.31 -12.77
N GLN A 329 18.28 -22.33 -12.14
CA GLN A 329 16.84 -22.47 -11.98
C GLN A 329 16.37 -21.94 -10.62
N TYR A 330 17.13 -22.17 -9.55
CA TYR A 330 16.77 -21.72 -8.20
C TYR A 330 17.67 -20.57 -7.78
N VAL A 331 17.04 -19.53 -7.24
CA VAL A 331 17.74 -18.35 -6.71
C VAL A 331 17.36 -18.21 -5.24
N LYS A 332 18.35 -18.27 -4.37
CA LYS A 332 18.19 -18.01 -2.94
C LYS A 332 18.72 -16.62 -2.63
N VAL A 333 17.86 -15.80 -2.04
CA VAL A 333 18.16 -14.41 -1.68
C VAL A 333 18.07 -14.26 -0.17
N THR A 334 19.14 -13.82 0.45
CA THR A 334 19.15 -13.48 1.88
C THR A 334 19.27 -11.96 2.04
N ILE A 335 18.28 -11.36 2.69
CA ILE A 335 18.19 -9.93 2.98
C ILE A 335 18.46 -9.76 4.48
N LYS A 336 19.59 -9.14 4.80
CA LYS A 336 20.08 -9.00 6.17
C LYS A 336 19.36 -7.85 6.88
N ARG A 337 18.71 -8.15 7.97
CA ARG A 337 17.90 -7.20 8.73
C ARG A 337 18.75 -6.27 9.61
N THR A 338 18.32 -5.02 9.77
CA THR A 338 18.85 -4.14 10.82
C THR A 338 18.38 -4.63 12.19
N PRO A 339 19.27 -4.94 13.15
CA PRO A 339 18.89 -5.60 14.40
C PRO A 339 18.23 -4.67 15.41
N ALA A 340 18.52 -3.36 15.36
CA ALA A 340 18.09 -2.40 16.37
C ALA A 340 17.89 -1.00 15.79
N LEU A 341 16.97 -0.25 16.38
CA LEU A 341 16.78 1.18 16.11
C LEU A 341 18.02 1.98 16.51
N PRO A 342 18.40 3.05 15.76
CA PRO A 342 19.63 3.79 15.96
C PRO A 342 19.62 4.61 17.25
N GLU A 343 20.83 5.01 17.69
CA GLU A 343 20.98 6.00 18.76
C GLU A 343 20.26 7.31 18.40
N GLY A 344 19.64 7.94 19.41
CA GLY A 344 18.84 9.16 19.22
C GLY A 344 17.35 8.90 18.87
N HIS A 345 16.96 7.67 18.55
CA HIS A 345 15.55 7.30 18.49
C HIS A 345 14.97 7.11 19.91
N VAL A 346 13.70 7.49 20.15
CA VAL A 346 13.03 7.36 21.47
C VAL A 346 13.01 5.91 21.99
N ALA A 347 13.11 4.94 21.10
CA ALA A 347 13.14 3.50 21.40
C ALA A 347 14.47 2.86 20.92
N ALA A 348 15.59 3.58 21.01
CA ALA A 348 16.91 3.07 20.61
C ALA A 348 17.20 1.68 21.19
N GLY A 349 17.80 0.81 20.39
CA GLY A 349 18.09 -0.57 20.75
C GLY A 349 16.93 -1.55 20.65
N ARG A 350 15.70 -1.10 20.41
CA ARG A 350 14.56 -1.99 20.14
C ARG A 350 14.62 -2.54 18.72
N THR A 351 14.03 -3.70 18.53
CA THR A 351 13.95 -4.41 17.25
C THR A 351 12.98 -3.71 16.29
N PRO A 352 13.42 -3.24 15.11
CA PRO A 352 12.55 -2.65 14.10
C PRO A 352 11.95 -3.72 13.19
N PHE A 353 10.92 -3.33 12.44
CA PHE A 353 10.46 -4.06 11.26
C PHE A 353 11.39 -3.79 10.07
N MET A 354 11.45 -4.74 9.13
CA MET A 354 11.94 -4.54 7.77
C MET A 354 10.78 -4.82 6.81
N LEU A 355 10.40 -3.81 6.02
CA LEU A 355 9.37 -3.93 4.98
C LEU A 355 10.06 -3.96 3.63
N ILE A 356 9.83 -5.02 2.87
CA ILE A 356 10.36 -5.21 1.51
C ILE A 356 9.23 -5.44 0.51
N ASP A 357 9.48 -5.09 -0.74
CA ASP A 357 8.60 -5.35 -1.87
C ASP A 357 9.09 -6.52 -2.73
N GLU A 358 8.99 -6.38 -4.02
CA GLU A 358 9.41 -7.32 -5.06
C GLU A 358 10.90 -7.73 -4.97
N ILE A 359 11.18 -9.03 -4.99
CA ILE A 359 12.54 -9.58 -5.24
C ILE A 359 12.70 -9.77 -6.74
N ASP A 360 13.27 -8.78 -7.41
CA ASP A 360 13.44 -8.75 -8.85
C ASP A 360 14.74 -9.45 -9.27
N VAL A 361 14.63 -10.50 -10.08
CA VAL A 361 15.76 -11.29 -10.64
C VAL A 361 15.86 -11.00 -12.14
N ASN A 362 17.03 -10.55 -12.59
CA ASN A 362 17.31 -10.17 -13.99
C ASN A 362 18.57 -10.82 -14.54
#